data_32c64efefa83227adef8fff826de6954
#
_entry.id   32c64efefa83227adef8fff826de6954
#
_cell.length_a   1.000
_cell.length_b   1.000
_cell.length_c   1.000
_cell.angle_alpha   90.00
_cell.angle_beta   90.00
_cell.angle_gamma   90.00
#
_symmetry.space_group_name_H-M   'P 1'
#
loop_
_entity.id
_entity.type
_entity.pdbx_description
1 polymer ?
#
loop_
_entity_poly.entity_id
_entity_poly.type
_entity_poly.pdbx_seq_one_letter_code
_entity_poly.pdbx_strand_id
1 'polypeptide(L)'
;PLLVFLGHVDVVPTGPENEWEHDPFSGYDDGTFINGRGTGDMKGGIACFMSALSRIDVDSLNYSIGFLITADEEGPSKDGTVKVVEELLQRNEKIDFCLIGEPSTFETVGDNIRIGRRGSINIELEVLGKQGHAAYPARVDNPIHKVVPFLDKLLKEVWDEGNEHFPPTSLQLTNITAGVGAHNVTPNNLYLKFNLRFSTQISGEAIQEKVENFLKSEGIKHKVSFDINAEPFYSEPKLFTDVVCQSIEDVQGFKTTLSCSGGTSDGRFISKTGCEIVELGPKFETCLLYTSDAADDRLS
;
A
#
# COMPACT_ATOMS: atom_id res chain seq x y z
N PRO A 1 -1.53 -1.59 30.27
CA PRO A 1 -1.35 -1.32 28.85
C PRO A 1 -2.27 -2.19 28.01
N LEU A 2 -2.63 -1.74 26.80
CA LEU A 2 -3.40 -2.49 25.82
C LEU A 2 -2.50 -2.75 24.57
N LEU A 3 -2.28 -4.02 24.27
CA LEU A 3 -1.69 -4.50 23.03
C LEU A 3 -2.82 -4.93 22.08
N VAL A 4 -2.86 -4.36 20.88
CA VAL A 4 -3.82 -4.74 19.83
C VAL A 4 -3.11 -5.52 18.73
N PHE A 5 -3.69 -6.65 18.35
CA PHE A 5 -3.38 -7.35 17.10
C PHE A 5 -4.34 -6.88 16.02
N LEU A 6 -3.80 -6.23 15.00
CA LEU A 6 -4.58 -5.71 13.88
C LEU A 6 -4.39 -6.60 12.65
N GLY A 7 -5.50 -6.89 11.99
CA GLY A 7 -5.50 -7.60 10.73
C GLY A 7 -6.82 -7.49 9.97
N HIS A 8 -6.75 -7.74 8.65
CA HIS A 8 -7.91 -7.75 7.77
C HIS A 8 -8.24 -9.17 7.27
N VAL A 9 -9.51 -9.39 6.92
CA VAL A 9 -10.00 -10.68 6.43
C VAL A 9 -10.46 -10.65 4.98
N ASP A 10 -10.61 -9.47 4.41
CA ASP A 10 -10.85 -9.31 2.97
C ASP A 10 -9.58 -9.58 2.17
N VAL A 11 -9.74 -9.76 0.88
CA VAL A 11 -8.67 -10.16 -0.04
C VAL A 11 -8.87 -9.51 -1.40
N VAL A 12 -7.79 -9.29 -2.15
CA VAL A 12 -7.88 -8.88 -3.54
C VAL A 12 -8.53 -9.98 -4.42
N PRO A 13 -9.05 -9.63 -5.61
CA PRO A 13 -9.54 -10.62 -6.58
C PRO A 13 -8.49 -11.69 -6.90
N THR A 14 -8.96 -12.90 -7.13
CA THR A 14 -8.10 -14.06 -7.47
C THR A 14 -7.38 -13.94 -8.80
N GLY A 15 -7.86 -13.08 -9.71
CA GLY A 15 -7.49 -13.17 -11.11
C GLY A 15 -8.17 -14.39 -11.79
N PRO A 16 -7.64 -14.85 -12.93
CA PRO A 16 -8.19 -16.01 -13.61
C PRO A 16 -8.02 -17.30 -12.79
N GLU A 17 -9.12 -17.90 -12.36
CA GLU A 17 -9.09 -19.09 -11.51
C GLU A 17 -8.41 -20.31 -12.16
N ASN A 18 -8.38 -20.36 -13.49
CA ASN A 18 -7.69 -21.42 -14.23
C ASN A 18 -6.14 -21.31 -14.20
N GLU A 19 -5.60 -20.25 -13.64
CA GLU A 19 -4.16 -20.09 -13.41
C GLU A 19 -3.74 -20.62 -12.03
N TRP A 20 -4.70 -20.98 -11.18
CA TRP A 20 -4.44 -21.57 -9.87
C TRP A 20 -4.31 -23.11 -9.98
N GLU A 21 -3.34 -23.69 -9.27
CA GLU A 21 -3.19 -25.15 -9.17
C GLU A 21 -4.34 -25.80 -8.38
N HIS A 22 -4.84 -25.09 -7.37
CA HIS A 22 -5.98 -25.45 -6.54
C HIS A 22 -6.98 -24.29 -6.50
N ASP A 23 -8.23 -24.56 -6.19
CA ASP A 23 -9.24 -23.51 -5.98
C ASP A 23 -8.70 -22.46 -4.98
N PRO A 24 -8.65 -21.17 -5.34
CA PRO A 24 -8.06 -20.11 -4.52
C PRO A 24 -8.70 -19.95 -3.14
N PHE A 25 -9.90 -20.49 -2.93
CA PHE A 25 -10.60 -20.45 -1.64
C PHE A 25 -10.72 -21.82 -0.96
N SER A 26 -10.06 -22.84 -1.47
CA SER A 26 -10.10 -24.18 -0.87
C SER A 26 -9.32 -24.30 0.44
N GLY A 27 -8.30 -23.43 0.64
CA GLY A 27 -7.38 -23.59 1.77
C GLY A 27 -6.63 -24.92 1.71
N TYR A 28 -6.22 -25.33 0.49
CA TYR A 28 -5.55 -26.59 0.27
C TYR A 28 -4.23 -26.68 1.05
N ASP A 29 -4.11 -27.73 1.87
CA ASP A 29 -2.94 -28.02 2.68
C ASP A 29 -2.19 -29.20 2.06
N ASP A 30 -0.96 -28.98 1.59
CA ASP A 30 -0.10 -30.02 1.03
C ASP A 30 0.79 -30.69 2.11
N GLY A 31 0.63 -30.30 3.37
CA GLY A 31 1.42 -30.76 4.50
C GLY A 31 2.67 -29.91 4.78
N THR A 32 2.97 -28.97 3.91
CA THR A 32 4.06 -27.99 4.05
C THR A 32 3.54 -26.56 3.98
N PHE A 33 2.61 -26.32 3.04
CA PHE A 33 2.02 -25.01 2.77
C PHE A 33 0.50 -25.07 2.78
N ILE A 34 -0.12 -24.02 3.21
CA ILE A 34 -1.54 -23.75 2.98
C ILE A 34 -1.66 -22.84 1.76
N ASN A 35 -2.29 -23.35 0.71
CA ASN A 35 -2.46 -22.65 -0.56
C ASN A 35 -3.83 -21.99 -0.60
N GLY A 36 -3.87 -20.71 -0.95
CA GLY A 36 -5.13 -19.98 -1.14
C GLY A 36 -4.99 -18.48 -1.05
N ARG A 37 -5.88 -17.77 -1.71
CA ARG A 37 -5.92 -16.30 -1.68
C ARG A 37 -6.16 -15.81 -0.25
N GLY A 38 -5.27 -14.91 0.24
CA GLY A 38 -5.32 -14.33 1.58
C GLY A 38 -4.65 -15.18 2.67
N THR A 39 -3.97 -16.27 2.32
CA THR A 39 -3.18 -17.03 3.30
C THR A 39 -1.94 -16.27 3.74
N GLY A 40 -1.19 -15.68 2.80
CA GLY A 40 -0.06 -14.81 3.08
C GLY A 40 -0.51 -13.42 3.53
N ASP A 41 -1.48 -12.82 2.84
CA ASP A 41 -2.00 -11.48 3.08
C ASP A 41 -3.51 -11.54 3.40
N MET A 42 -3.89 -11.42 4.71
CA MET A 42 -2.97 -11.55 5.85
C MET A 42 -3.54 -12.51 6.91
N LYS A 43 -4.43 -13.46 6.49
CA LYS A 43 -5.10 -14.40 7.42
C LYS A 43 -4.11 -15.29 8.17
N GLY A 44 -2.95 -15.60 7.56
CA GLY A 44 -1.87 -16.33 8.22
C GLY A 44 -1.31 -15.58 9.44
N GLY A 45 -1.11 -14.27 9.32
CA GLY A 45 -0.73 -13.41 10.44
C GLY A 45 -1.76 -13.46 11.58
N ILE A 46 -3.05 -13.36 11.24
CA ILE A 46 -4.15 -13.48 12.23
C ILE A 46 -4.11 -14.84 12.92
N ALA A 47 -3.96 -15.92 12.15
CA ALA A 47 -3.89 -17.28 12.70
C ALA A 47 -2.69 -17.45 13.64
N CYS A 48 -1.54 -16.86 13.31
CA CYS A 48 -0.38 -16.84 14.20
C CYS A 48 -0.67 -16.13 15.52
N PHE A 49 -1.34 -14.97 15.50
CA PHE A 49 -1.75 -14.26 16.73
C PHE A 49 -2.68 -15.10 17.59
N MET A 50 -3.68 -15.74 16.98
CA MET A 50 -4.61 -16.62 17.69
C MET A 50 -3.88 -17.84 18.29
N SER A 51 -2.97 -18.45 17.55
CA SER A 51 -2.16 -19.56 18.01
C SER A 51 -1.23 -19.16 19.15
N ALA A 52 -0.59 -17.99 19.07
CA ALA A 52 0.25 -17.48 20.16
C ALA A 52 -0.60 -17.28 21.44
N LEU A 53 -1.75 -16.63 21.31
CA LEU A 53 -2.64 -16.38 22.45
C LEU A 53 -3.12 -17.67 23.12
N SER A 54 -3.42 -18.71 22.34
CA SER A 54 -3.86 -20.01 22.87
C SER A 54 -2.82 -20.73 23.74
N ARG A 55 -1.57 -20.28 23.71
CA ARG A 55 -0.44 -20.87 24.47
C ARG A 55 -0.06 -20.07 25.71
N ILE A 56 -0.74 -18.95 25.96
CA ILE A 56 -0.45 -18.06 27.08
C ILE A 56 -1.56 -18.21 28.13
N ASP A 57 -1.16 -18.19 29.40
CA ASP A 57 -2.11 -18.03 30.49
C ASP A 57 -2.52 -16.54 30.57
N VAL A 58 -3.66 -16.21 29.98
CA VAL A 58 -4.14 -14.82 29.89
C VAL A 58 -4.48 -14.22 31.26
N ASP A 59 -4.81 -15.05 32.26
CA ASP A 59 -5.11 -14.61 33.62
C ASP A 59 -3.85 -14.16 34.36
N SER A 60 -2.68 -14.59 33.91
CA SER A 60 -1.37 -14.17 34.48
C SER A 60 -0.84 -12.84 33.94
N LEU A 61 -1.48 -12.29 32.90
CA LEU A 61 -1.02 -11.06 32.26
C LEU A 61 -1.39 -9.82 33.09
N ASN A 62 -0.46 -8.86 33.15
CA ASN A 62 -0.70 -7.55 33.75
C ASN A 62 -1.01 -6.46 32.71
N TYR A 63 -1.39 -6.87 31.50
CA TYR A 63 -1.84 -6.03 30.38
C TYR A 63 -3.00 -6.68 29.63
N SER A 64 -3.71 -5.90 28.85
CA SER A 64 -4.84 -6.38 28.05
C SER A 64 -4.38 -6.68 26.63
N ILE A 65 -4.99 -7.71 26.03
CA ILE A 65 -4.83 -8.03 24.60
C ILE A 65 -6.16 -7.82 23.90
N GLY A 66 -6.13 -7.10 22.78
CA GLY A 66 -7.28 -6.90 21.90
C GLY A 66 -7.00 -7.42 20.50
N PHE A 67 -8.04 -7.89 19.82
CA PHE A 67 -8.02 -8.17 18.39
C PHE A 67 -8.87 -7.12 17.68
N LEU A 68 -8.29 -6.44 16.69
CA LEU A 68 -8.98 -5.54 15.78
C LEU A 68 -8.95 -6.20 14.41
N ILE A 69 -10.03 -6.92 14.09
CA ILE A 69 -10.16 -7.67 12.84
C ILE A 69 -11.18 -6.95 11.97
N THR A 70 -10.75 -6.51 10.82
CA THR A 70 -11.56 -5.69 9.92
C THR A 70 -11.65 -6.28 8.52
N ALA A 71 -12.39 -5.61 7.67
CA ALA A 71 -12.45 -5.80 6.23
C ALA A 71 -12.28 -4.43 5.56
N ASP A 72 -12.25 -4.40 4.20
CA ASP A 72 -12.08 -3.18 3.41
C ASP A 72 -10.66 -2.57 3.48
N GLU A 73 -9.63 -3.38 3.85
CA GLU A 73 -8.23 -2.97 3.70
C GLU A 73 -7.83 -2.97 2.22
N GLU A 74 -8.18 -4.05 1.51
CA GLU A 74 -7.90 -4.31 0.10
C GLU A 74 -8.90 -3.61 -0.84
N GLY A 75 -9.91 -2.98 -0.28
CA GLY A 75 -10.94 -2.24 -0.97
C GLY A 75 -10.72 -0.72 -0.93
N PRO A 76 -11.80 0.06 -0.92
CA PRO A 76 -11.74 1.52 -0.84
C PRO A 76 -11.33 2.07 0.53
N SER A 77 -11.16 1.22 1.55
CA SER A 77 -10.72 1.54 2.91
C SER A 77 -11.55 2.65 3.60
N LYS A 78 -12.89 2.57 3.44
CA LYS A 78 -13.83 3.57 3.96
C LYS A 78 -14.61 3.12 5.18
N ASP A 79 -14.83 1.81 5.32
CA ASP A 79 -15.74 1.22 6.31
C ASP A 79 -15.06 0.19 7.25
N GLY A 80 -13.75 -0.06 7.04
CA GLY A 80 -12.94 -0.98 7.86
C GLY A 80 -12.29 -0.31 9.07
N THR A 81 -11.00 -0.49 9.21
CA THR A 81 -10.18 0.01 10.33
C THR A 81 -10.35 1.51 10.58
N VAL A 82 -10.55 2.31 9.54
CA VAL A 82 -10.78 3.74 9.68
C VAL A 82 -11.98 4.04 10.60
N LYS A 83 -13.10 3.30 10.45
CA LYS A 83 -14.30 3.50 11.27
C LYS A 83 -14.11 3.06 12.72
N VAL A 84 -13.41 1.94 12.91
CA VAL A 84 -13.10 1.46 14.27
C VAL A 84 -12.19 2.46 14.97
N VAL A 85 -11.17 2.99 14.31
CA VAL A 85 -10.27 4.00 14.89
C VAL A 85 -11.01 5.29 15.21
N GLU A 86 -11.90 5.78 14.32
CA GLU A 86 -12.75 6.95 14.60
C GLU A 86 -13.57 6.75 15.90
N GLU A 87 -14.17 5.58 16.08
CA GLU A 87 -14.96 5.23 17.28
C GLU A 87 -14.08 5.12 18.54
N LEU A 88 -12.91 4.49 18.44
CA LEU A 88 -11.97 4.37 19.57
C LEU A 88 -11.50 5.76 20.04
N LEU A 89 -11.19 6.66 19.11
CA LEU A 89 -10.81 8.04 19.42
C LEU A 89 -11.96 8.81 20.08
N GLN A 90 -13.21 8.65 19.63
CA GLN A 90 -14.38 9.26 20.23
C GLN A 90 -14.60 8.78 21.66
N ARG A 91 -14.35 7.49 21.94
CA ARG A 91 -14.44 6.90 23.28
C ARG A 91 -13.25 7.22 24.18
N ASN A 92 -12.22 7.88 23.65
CA ASN A 92 -10.94 8.08 24.32
C ASN A 92 -10.30 6.75 24.78
N GLU A 93 -10.51 5.70 24.03
CA GLU A 93 -9.87 4.41 24.28
C GLU A 93 -8.39 4.50 23.92
N LYS A 94 -7.54 4.15 24.88
CA LYS A 94 -6.09 4.21 24.70
C LYS A 94 -5.55 2.85 24.28
N ILE A 95 -4.94 2.83 23.10
CA ILE A 95 -4.08 1.72 22.67
C ILE A 95 -2.64 2.12 22.95
N ASP A 96 -1.87 1.25 23.60
CA ASP A 96 -0.46 1.51 23.87
C ASP A 96 0.42 0.94 22.76
N PHE A 97 0.10 -0.25 22.27
CA PHE A 97 0.87 -0.99 21.27
C PHE A 97 -0.02 -1.64 20.22
N CYS A 98 0.44 -1.67 18.99
CA CYS A 98 -0.23 -2.36 17.91
C CYS A 98 0.75 -3.24 17.13
N LEU A 99 0.45 -4.53 17.03
CA LEU A 99 1.14 -5.47 16.15
C LEU A 99 0.22 -5.79 14.96
N ILE A 100 0.71 -5.52 13.75
CA ILE A 100 -0.03 -5.76 12.51
C ILE A 100 0.58 -6.97 11.81
N GLY A 101 -0.25 -7.92 11.40
CA GLY A 101 0.19 -9.18 10.78
C GLY A 101 0.43 -9.09 9.28
N GLU A 102 0.63 -7.90 8.74
CA GLU A 102 0.93 -7.64 7.33
C GLU A 102 2.23 -8.29 6.87
N PRO A 103 2.29 -8.80 5.64
CA PRO A 103 3.53 -9.34 5.07
C PRO A 103 4.67 -8.33 5.15
N SER A 104 5.72 -8.69 5.87
CA SER A 104 6.88 -7.82 6.10
C SER A 104 8.21 -8.50 5.82
N THR A 105 8.25 -9.81 5.89
CA THR A 105 9.44 -10.66 5.77
C THR A 105 9.97 -10.69 4.33
N PHE A 106 11.29 -10.64 4.16
CA PHE A 106 11.94 -10.84 2.85
C PHE A 106 12.23 -12.32 2.59
N GLU A 107 13.11 -12.94 3.35
CA GLU A 107 13.52 -14.33 3.15
C GLU A 107 13.16 -15.23 4.35
N THR A 108 13.47 -14.80 5.56
CA THR A 108 13.24 -15.56 6.78
C THR A 108 12.36 -14.77 7.73
N VAL A 109 11.31 -15.38 8.26
CA VAL A 109 10.35 -14.71 9.14
C VAL A 109 11.05 -13.88 10.22
N GLY A 110 10.76 -12.57 10.21
CA GLY A 110 11.33 -11.62 11.14
C GLY A 110 12.64 -10.98 10.68
N ASP A 111 13.18 -11.28 9.49
CA ASP A 111 14.39 -10.61 8.98
C ASP A 111 14.17 -9.12 8.71
N ASN A 112 12.90 -8.74 8.51
CA ASN A 112 12.45 -7.37 8.39
C ASN A 112 11.11 -7.17 9.09
N ILE A 113 11.00 -6.09 9.84
CA ILE A 113 9.74 -5.56 10.38
C ILE A 113 9.53 -4.14 9.89
N ARG A 114 8.28 -3.72 9.82
CA ARG A 114 7.96 -2.37 9.37
C ARG A 114 7.47 -1.53 10.53
N ILE A 115 7.99 -0.31 10.61
CA ILE A 115 7.67 0.71 11.61
C ILE A 115 7.07 1.96 10.98
N GLY A 116 6.66 1.86 9.73
CA GLY A 116 6.03 2.93 8.96
C GLY A 116 5.77 2.51 7.53
N ARG A 117 4.97 3.30 6.84
CA ARG A 117 4.63 3.09 5.43
C ARG A 117 4.60 4.41 4.69
N ARG A 118 4.96 4.37 3.41
CA ARG A 118 4.85 5.53 2.52
C ARG A 118 3.39 5.86 2.24
N GLY A 119 3.14 7.15 1.97
CA GLY A 119 1.89 7.59 1.38
C GLY A 119 1.72 7.12 -0.06
N SER A 120 0.50 7.21 -0.55
CA SER A 120 0.15 6.85 -1.91
C SER A 120 -0.91 7.80 -2.46
N ILE A 121 -0.66 8.34 -3.65
CA ILE A 121 -1.62 9.15 -4.38
C ILE A 121 -1.75 8.65 -5.81
N ASN A 122 -2.98 8.39 -6.24
CA ASN A 122 -3.33 8.06 -7.61
C ASN A 122 -3.82 9.31 -8.34
N ILE A 123 -3.36 9.47 -9.56
CA ILE A 123 -3.72 10.62 -10.39
C ILE A 123 -4.19 10.14 -11.75
N GLU A 124 -5.39 10.61 -12.15
CA GLU A 124 -5.95 10.37 -13.47
C GLU A 124 -6.09 11.69 -14.21
N LEU A 125 -5.50 11.79 -15.38
CA LEU A 125 -5.44 12.98 -16.19
C LEU A 125 -6.05 12.71 -17.57
N GLU A 126 -7.04 13.51 -17.97
CA GLU A 126 -7.54 13.61 -19.33
C GLU A 126 -7.02 14.90 -19.97
N VAL A 127 -6.13 14.79 -20.96
CA VAL A 127 -5.65 15.92 -21.76
C VAL A 127 -6.61 16.12 -22.93
N LEU A 128 -7.21 17.30 -23.03
CA LEU A 128 -8.19 17.65 -24.04
C LEU A 128 -7.53 18.24 -25.28
N GLY A 129 -7.89 17.71 -26.43
CA GLY A 129 -7.42 18.15 -27.73
C GLY A 129 -8.55 18.39 -28.73
N LYS A 130 -8.21 18.33 -30.00
CA LYS A 130 -9.16 18.37 -31.12
C LYS A 130 -8.67 17.41 -32.21
N GLN A 131 -9.49 16.38 -32.43
CA GLN A 131 -9.24 15.39 -33.48
C GLN A 131 -9.28 16.01 -34.88
N GLY A 132 -8.47 15.45 -35.77
CA GLY A 132 -8.49 15.78 -37.18
C GLY A 132 -7.48 15.01 -38.00
N HIS A 133 -7.40 15.34 -39.27
CA HIS A 133 -6.49 14.69 -40.20
C HIS A 133 -5.08 15.26 -40.06
N ALA A 134 -4.07 14.39 -39.93
CA ALA A 134 -2.66 14.75 -39.71
C ALA A 134 -2.07 15.67 -40.81
N ALA A 135 -2.60 15.63 -42.03
CA ALA A 135 -2.19 16.53 -43.12
C ALA A 135 -2.62 17.99 -42.89
N TYR A 136 -3.44 18.29 -41.93
CA TYR A 136 -3.94 19.65 -41.67
C TYR A 136 -3.60 20.11 -40.24
N PRO A 137 -2.33 20.32 -39.90
CA PRO A 137 -1.90 20.59 -38.53
C PRO A 137 -2.54 21.85 -37.92
N ALA A 138 -2.88 22.86 -38.73
CA ALA A 138 -3.54 24.08 -38.28
C ALA A 138 -5.03 23.88 -37.85
N ARG A 139 -5.62 22.73 -38.13
CA ARG A 139 -7.04 22.43 -37.84
C ARG A 139 -7.21 21.45 -36.67
N VAL A 140 -6.12 20.91 -36.17
CA VAL A 140 -6.09 19.93 -35.08
C VAL A 140 -5.44 20.52 -33.83
N ASP A 141 -5.71 19.91 -32.71
CA ASP A 141 -5.05 20.21 -31.44
C ASP A 141 -4.67 18.89 -30.80
N ASN A 142 -3.41 18.46 -31.02
CA ASN A 142 -2.97 17.11 -30.69
C ASN A 142 -2.57 17.00 -29.20
N PRO A 143 -3.35 16.29 -28.37
CA PRO A 143 -3.06 16.15 -26.95
C PRO A 143 -1.78 15.34 -26.66
N ILE A 144 -1.35 14.48 -27.62
CA ILE A 144 -0.07 13.76 -27.49
C ILE A 144 1.11 14.76 -27.51
N HIS A 145 1.09 15.72 -28.42
CA HIS A 145 2.17 16.73 -28.48
C HIS A 145 2.17 17.64 -27.26
N LYS A 146 0.98 17.96 -26.71
CA LYS A 146 0.84 18.83 -25.54
C LYS A 146 1.31 18.18 -24.26
N VAL A 147 1.11 16.88 -24.09
CA VAL A 147 1.46 16.21 -22.86
C VAL A 147 2.98 15.99 -22.70
N VAL A 148 3.72 15.94 -23.81
CA VAL A 148 5.16 15.63 -23.78
C VAL A 148 5.98 16.58 -22.89
N PRO A 149 5.85 17.92 -22.97
CA PRO A 149 6.57 18.83 -22.07
C PRO A 149 6.17 18.64 -20.59
N PHE A 150 4.89 18.37 -20.31
CA PHE A 150 4.41 18.05 -18.97
C PHE A 150 5.05 16.75 -18.44
N LEU A 151 5.08 15.69 -19.26
CA LEU A 151 5.72 14.43 -18.88
C LEU A 151 7.21 14.60 -18.61
N ASP A 152 7.90 15.40 -19.40
CA ASP A 152 9.34 15.69 -19.21
C ASP A 152 9.57 16.36 -17.84
N LYS A 153 8.76 17.35 -17.48
CA LYS A 153 8.80 17.99 -16.17
C LYS A 153 8.47 17.02 -15.04
N LEU A 154 7.37 16.27 -15.21
CA LEU A 154 6.87 15.33 -14.21
C LEU A 154 7.92 14.25 -13.86
N LEU A 155 8.59 13.71 -14.88
CA LEU A 155 9.57 12.64 -14.74
C LEU A 155 10.94 13.11 -14.22
N LYS A 156 11.26 14.40 -14.40
CA LYS A 156 12.50 15.01 -13.91
C LYS A 156 12.36 15.65 -12.54
N GLU A 157 11.11 15.75 -12.04
CA GLU A 157 10.88 16.39 -10.75
C GLU A 157 11.49 15.59 -9.61
N VAL A 158 12.25 16.28 -8.77
CA VAL A 158 12.69 15.77 -7.48
C VAL A 158 11.64 16.18 -6.45
N TRP A 159 10.79 15.21 -6.08
CA TRP A 159 9.66 15.44 -5.19
C TRP A 159 10.10 15.74 -3.76
N ASP A 160 11.07 14.97 -3.27
CA ASP A 160 11.84 15.15 -2.04
C ASP A 160 13.11 14.29 -2.07
N GLU A 161 13.98 14.48 -1.09
CA GLU A 161 15.23 13.72 -0.97
C GLU A 161 15.08 12.49 -0.03
N GLY A 162 13.87 12.24 0.50
CA GLY A 162 13.67 11.25 1.55
C GLY A 162 14.29 11.66 2.88
N ASN A 163 14.41 10.71 3.79
CA ASN A 163 15.09 10.88 5.07
C ASN A 163 15.69 9.54 5.54
N GLU A 164 16.18 9.48 6.79
CA GLU A 164 16.78 8.27 7.35
C GLU A 164 15.85 7.05 7.39
N HIS A 165 14.52 7.27 7.35
CA HIS A 165 13.50 6.22 7.46
C HIS A 165 12.81 5.93 6.13
N PHE A 166 12.71 6.93 5.25
CA PHE A 166 11.98 6.83 3.99
C PHE A 166 12.87 7.13 2.79
N PRO A 167 12.81 6.30 1.75
CA PRO A 167 13.42 6.64 0.48
C PRO A 167 12.74 7.87 -0.13
N PRO A 168 13.39 8.57 -1.08
CA PRO A 168 12.76 9.66 -1.82
C PRO A 168 11.41 9.26 -2.43
N THR A 169 10.52 10.24 -2.53
CA THR A 169 9.23 10.05 -3.21
C THR A 169 9.45 9.65 -4.66
N SER A 170 8.75 8.61 -5.08
CA SER A 170 8.87 8.01 -6.41
C SER A 170 7.57 8.10 -7.19
N LEU A 171 7.70 8.31 -8.51
CA LEU A 171 6.58 8.38 -9.45
C LEU A 171 6.65 7.24 -10.47
N GLN A 172 5.50 6.64 -10.77
CA GLN A 172 5.34 5.68 -11.86
C GLN A 172 4.16 6.06 -12.75
N LEU A 173 4.41 6.18 -14.06
CA LEU A 173 3.36 6.24 -15.06
C LEU A 173 2.83 4.82 -15.28
N THR A 174 1.56 4.59 -15.00
CA THR A 174 0.97 3.25 -15.06
C THR A 174 0.17 3.00 -16.33
N ASN A 175 -0.44 4.07 -16.90
CA ASN A 175 -1.22 3.94 -18.13
C ASN A 175 -1.10 5.21 -18.97
N ILE A 176 -1.01 5.03 -20.28
CA ILE A 176 -1.15 6.08 -21.27
C ILE A 176 -1.94 5.56 -22.46
N THR A 177 -3.04 6.22 -22.80
CA THR A 177 -3.92 5.81 -23.90
C THR A 177 -4.33 7.01 -24.73
N ALA A 178 -4.13 6.93 -26.06
CA ALA A 178 -4.56 7.94 -27.01
C ALA A 178 -4.73 7.35 -28.40
N GLY A 179 -5.56 8.00 -29.23
CA GLY A 179 -5.72 7.66 -30.64
C GLY A 179 -6.69 6.51 -30.91
N VAL A 180 -6.89 6.25 -32.20
CA VAL A 180 -7.83 5.24 -32.74
C VAL A 180 -7.10 4.20 -33.61
N GLY A 181 -5.77 4.14 -33.54
CA GLY A 181 -4.95 3.19 -34.32
C GLY A 181 -4.70 3.57 -35.77
N ALA A 182 -5.21 4.72 -36.25
CA ALA A 182 -5.02 5.19 -37.63
C ALA A 182 -3.85 6.20 -37.71
N HIS A 183 -2.93 6.00 -38.66
CA HIS A 183 -1.75 6.86 -38.81
C HIS A 183 -2.04 8.31 -39.20
N ASN A 184 -3.17 8.57 -39.84
CA ASN A 184 -3.55 9.86 -40.38
C ASN A 184 -4.61 10.61 -39.55
N VAL A 185 -4.93 10.11 -38.34
CA VAL A 185 -5.93 10.73 -37.43
C VAL A 185 -5.26 11.08 -36.12
N THR A 186 -5.28 12.37 -35.74
CA THR A 186 -4.86 12.81 -34.41
C THR A 186 -5.97 12.57 -33.39
N PRO A 187 -5.66 12.21 -32.14
CA PRO A 187 -6.69 11.95 -31.12
C PRO A 187 -7.42 13.22 -30.66
N ASN A 188 -8.62 13.03 -30.11
CA ASN A 188 -9.37 14.09 -29.43
C ASN A 188 -8.89 14.25 -27.98
N ASN A 189 -8.60 13.15 -27.32
CA ASN A 189 -8.15 13.12 -25.92
C ASN A 189 -6.97 12.18 -25.75
N LEU A 190 -6.23 12.40 -24.64
CA LEU A 190 -5.23 11.47 -24.13
C LEU A 190 -5.56 11.23 -22.66
N TYR A 191 -5.52 9.97 -22.24
CA TYR A 191 -5.72 9.55 -20.86
C TYR A 191 -4.41 9.06 -20.29
N LEU A 192 -4.09 9.52 -19.11
CA LEU A 192 -2.87 9.18 -18.37
C LEU A 192 -3.23 8.83 -16.94
N LYS A 193 -2.65 7.74 -16.42
CA LYS A 193 -2.70 7.39 -15.00
C LYS A 193 -1.30 7.26 -14.48
N PHE A 194 -1.07 7.75 -13.27
CA PHE A 194 0.19 7.62 -12.57
C PHE A 194 0.00 7.63 -11.07
N ASN A 195 0.95 7.03 -10.38
CA ASN A 195 0.96 6.91 -8.93
C ASN A 195 2.25 7.48 -8.37
N LEU A 196 2.16 8.16 -7.24
CA LEU A 196 3.33 8.50 -6.44
C LEU A 196 3.27 7.76 -5.10
N ARG A 197 4.42 7.21 -4.71
CA ARG A 197 4.67 6.72 -3.36
C ARG A 197 5.53 7.76 -2.66
N PHE A 198 4.98 8.42 -1.64
CA PHE A 198 5.60 9.61 -1.06
C PHE A 198 6.02 9.41 0.40
N SER A 199 7.09 10.11 0.76
CA SER A 199 7.68 10.12 2.09
C SER A 199 6.94 11.08 3.03
N THR A 200 7.36 11.13 4.27
CA THR A 200 6.88 12.13 5.25
C THR A 200 7.41 13.56 5.00
N GLN A 201 8.24 13.76 3.97
CA GLN A 201 8.81 15.07 3.62
C GLN A 201 7.87 15.91 2.75
N ILE A 202 6.87 15.30 2.12
CA ILE A 202 5.89 15.96 1.27
C ILE A 202 4.50 15.43 1.59
N SER A 203 3.47 16.27 1.51
CA SER A 203 2.07 15.83 1.67
C SER A 203 1.41 15.52 0.32
N GLY A 204 0.31 14.76 0.36
CA GLY A 204 -0.49 14.49 -0.83
C GLY A 204 -1.02 15.75 -1.48
N GLU A 205 -1.44 16.76 -0.69
CA GLU A 205 -1.91 18.06 -1.18
C GLU A 205 -0.79 18.86 -1.87
N ALA A 206 0.43 18.82 -1.35
CA ALA A 206 1.57 19.50 -1.97
C ALA A 206 1.94 18.85 -3.33
N ILE A 207 1.80 17.52 -3.44
CA ILE A 207 1.96 16.81 -4.72
C ILE A 207 0.85 17.26 -5.69
N GLN A 208 -0.39 17.30 -5.25
CA GLN A 208 -1.52 17.77 -6.06
C GLN A 208 -1.28 19.18 -6.58
N GLU A 209 -0.93 20.12 -5.72
CA GLU A 209 -0.65 21.52 -6.10
C GLU A 209 0.48 21.60 -7.14
N LYS A 210 1.55 20.84 -6.96
CA LYS A 210 2.69 20.83 -7.87
C LYS A 210 2.31 20.29 -9.25
N VAL A 211 1.55 19.19 -9.33
CA VAL A 211 1.03 18.64 -10.58
C VAL A 211 0.13 19.65 -11.31
N GLU A 212 -0.81 20.28 -10.59
CA GLU A 212 -1.66 21.33 -11.17
C GLU A 212 -0.85 22.50 -11.71
N ASN A 213 0.19 22.92 -10.99
CA ASN A 213 1.08 24.00 -11.45
C ASN A 213 1.86 23.62 -12.73
N PHE A 214 2.29 22.36 -12.86
CA PHE A 214 2.89 21.89 -14.13
C PHE A 214 1.89 21.93 -15.28
N LEU A 215 0.66 21.45 -15.09
CA LEU A 215 -0.40 21.50 -16.10
C LEU A 215 -0.72 22.93 -16.53
N LYS A 216 -0.83 23.85 -15.57
CA LYS A 216 -1.08 25.27 -15.81
C LYS A 216 0.08 25.93 -16.58
N SER A 217 1.34 25.63 -16.20
CA SER A 217 2.52 26.21 -16.85
C SER A 217 2.67 25.82 -18.31
N GLU A 218 2.20 24.60 -18.68
CA GLU A 218 2.17 24.12 -20.06
C GLU A 218 0.90 24.53 -20.82
N GLY A 219 -0.02 25.23 -20.19
CA GLY A 219 -1.28 25.67 -20.82
C GLY A 219 -2.16 24.51 -21.28
N ILE A 220 -2.10 23.36 -20.63
CA ILE A 220 -2.83 22.15 -21.02
C ILE A 220 -4.28 22.28 -20.61
N LYS A 221 -5.19 22.15 -21.59
CA LYS A 221 -6.62 21.94 -21.31
C LYS A 221 -6.82 20.52 -20.83
N HIS A 222 -7.32 20.36 -19.61
CA HIS A 222 -7.39 19.04 -18.97
C HIS A 222 -8.59 18.89 -18.04
N LYS A 223 -8.82 17.62 -17.65
CA LYS A 223 -9.52 17.25 -16.42
C LYS A 223 -8.54 16.37 -15.62
N VAL A 224 -8.45 16.61 -14.34
CA VAL A 224 -7.58 15.86 -13.45
C VAL A 224 -8.34 15.47 -12.19
N SER A 225 -8.13 14.27 -11.71
CA SER A 225 -8.60 13.80 -10.41
C SER A 225 -7.44 13.26 -9.61
N PHE A 226 -7.51 13.47 -8.31
CA PHE A 226 -6.53 13.05 -7.33
C PHE A 226 -7.23 12.18 -6.30
N ASP A 227 -6.60 11.07 -5.96
CA ASP A 227 -7.03 10.17 -4.91
C ASP A 227 -5.85 9.91 -3.98
N ILE A 228 -5.83 10.62 -2.84
CA ILE A 228 -4.84 10.39 -1.77
C ILE A 228 -5.37 9.22 -0.96
N ASN A 229 -5.02 8.02 -1.40
CA ASN A 229 -5.52 6.80 -0.77
C ASN A 229 -4.73 6.39 0.47
N ALA A 230 -3.56 6.98 0.71
CA ALA A 230 -2.83 6.81 1.96
C ALA A 230 -1.92 7.99 2.28
N GLU A 231 -1.98 8.47 3.52
CA GLU A 231 -0.94 9.32 4.08
C GLU A 231 0.20 8.46 4.65
N PRO A 232 1.45 8.93 4.63
CA PRO A 232 2.56 8.21 5.22
C PRO A 232 2.45 8.23 6.75
N PHE A 233 2.90 7.17 7.40
CA PHE A 233 3.07 7.17 8.86
C PHE A 233 4.42 6.60 9.25
N TYR A 234 4.87 7.02 10.43
CA TYR A 234 6.09 6.53 11.07
C TYR A 234 5.84 6.33 12.55
N SER A 235 6.16 5.15 13.04
CA SER A 235 6.14 4.79 14.46
C SER A 235 7.58 4.80 14.97
N GLU A 236 7.91 5.79 15.77
CA GLU A 236 9.26 5.89 16.34
C GLU A 236 9.54 4.67 17.23
N PRO A 237 10.64 3.95 17.01
CA PRO A 237 11.01 2.79 17.81
C PRO A 237 11.17 3.13 19.29
N LYS A 238 10.48 2.39 20.15
CA LYS A 238 10.53 2.50 21.61
C LYS A 238 10.48 1.10 22.24
N LEU A 239 9.87 1.00 23.40
CA LEU A 239 9.76 -0.23 24.17
C LEU A 239 9.20 -1.41 23.38
N PHE A 240 8.12 -1.19 22.61
CA PHE A 240 7.47 -2.28 21.90
C PHE A 240 8.31 -2.80 20.74
N THR A 241 8.87 -1.90 19.96
CA THR A 241 9.81 -2.27 18.88
C THR A 241 11.00 -3.03 19.42
N ASP A 242 11.59 -2.58 20.55
CA ASP A 242 12.71 -3.27 21.19
C ASP A 242 12.34 -4.69 21.64
N VAL A 243 11.15 -4.86 22.23
CA VAL A 243 10.64 -6.17 22.65
C VAL A 243 10.43 -7.10 21.45
N VAL A 244 9.85 -6.59 20.36
CA VAL A 244 9.67 -7.39 19.14
C VAL A 244 11.01 -7.78 18.53
N CYS A 245 11.96 -6.85 18.41
CA CYS A 245 13.32 -7.12 17.92
C CYS A 245 14.02 -8.19 18.77
N GLN A 246 13.96 -8.06 20.09
CA GLN A 246 14.58 -9.04 21.00
C GLN A 246 13.91 -10.43 20.87
N SER A 247 12.58 -10.46 20.76
CA SER A 247 11.86 -11.73 20.59
C SER A 247 12.24 -12.44 19.28
N ILE A 248 12.44 -11.67 18.21
CA ILE A 248 12.92 -12.22 16.94
C ILE A 248 14.35 -12.77 17.11
N GLU A 249 15.25 -12.01 17.74
CA GLU A 249 16.63 -12.44 17.96
C GLU A 249 16.69 -13.71 18.82
N ASP A 250 15.86 -13.79 19.87
CA ASP A 250 15.78 -14.96 20.75
C ASP A 250 15.28 -16.23 20.04
N VAL A 251 14.33 -16.08 19.10
CA VAL A 251 13.72 -17.22 18.38
C VAL A 251 14.52 -17.60 17.13
N GLN A 252 14.97 -16.61 16.36
CA GLN A 252 15.58 -16.82 15.06
C GLN A 252 17.12 -16.79 15.10
N GLY A 253 17.72 -16.20 16.14
CA GLY A 253 19.17 -16.10 16.29
C GLY A 253 19.84 -15.00 15.44
N PHE A 254 19.04 -14.10 14.83
CA PHE A 254 19.55 -12.95 14.08
C PHE A 254 18.81 -11.66 14.44
N LYS A 255 19.43 -10.51 14.12
CA LYS A 255 18.84 -9.20 14.32
C LYS A 255 17.95 -8.82 13.13
N THR A 256 16.75 -8.36 13.43
CA THR A 256 15.79 -7.85 12.42
C THR A 256 16.22 -6.48 11.88
N THR A 257 15.78 -6.18 10.65
CA THR A 257 15.92 -4.86 10.04
C THR A 257 14.61 -4.06 10.23
N LEU A 258 14.74 -2.79 10.61
CA LEU A 258 13.60 -1.86 10.65
C LEU A 258 13.45 -1.15 9.31
N SER A 259 12.25 -1.09 8.76
CA SER A 259 11.99 -0.42 7.48
C SER A 259 10.66 0.32 7.44
N CYS A 260 10.54 1.26 6.48
CA CYS A 260 9.30 1.94 6.10
C CYS A 260 8.99 1.70 4.61
N SER A 261 9.47 0.60 4.05
CA SER A 261 9.30 0.25 2.64
C SER A 261 7.98 -0.45 2.36
N GLY A 262 7.66 -0.65 1.08
CA GLY A 262 6.49 -1.40 0.63
C GLY A 262 5.27 -0.55 0.31
N GLY A 263 4.12 -1.21 0.22
CA GLY A 263 2.80 -0.61 0.01
C GLY A 263 2.29 0.13 1.23
N THR A 264 1.01 0.44 1.24
CA THR A 264 0.33 0.96 2.43
C THR A 264 -0.26 -0.19 3.25
N SER A 265 -0.81 0.12 4.43
CA SER A 265 -1.52 -0.80 5.31
C SER A 265 -2.49 -0.04 6.19
N ASP A 266 -3.33 -0.75 6.92
CA ASP A 266 -4.21 -0.17 7.95
C ASP A 266 -3.45 0.51 9.10
N GLY A 267 -2.13 0.33 9.17
CA GLY A 267 -1.25 1.11 10.05
C GLY A 267 -1.43 2.62 9.92
N ARG A 268 -1.76 3.11 8.71
CA ARG A 268 -2.08 4.54 8.46
C ARG A 268 -3.26 5.08 9.28
N PHE A 269 -4.20 4.22 9.62
CA PHE A 269 -5.36 4.59 10.43
C PHE A 269 -5.07 4.49 11.92
N ILE A 270 -4.53 3.34 12.36
CA ILE A 270 -4.26 3.10 13.78
C ILE A 270 -3.18 4.03 14.34
N SER A 271 -2.27 4.53 13.49
CA SER A 271 -1.24 5.51 13.88
C SER A 271 -1.84 6.79 14.49
N LYS A 272 -3.08 7.14 14.12
CA LYS A 272 -3.80 8.31 14.66
C LYS A 272 -4.11 8.18 16.16
N THR A 273 -4.08 6.97 16.73
CA THR A 273 -4.25 6.75 18.16
C THR A 273 -3.00 7.10 18.97
N GLY A 274 -1.85 7.27 18.31
CA GLY A 274 -0.55 7.53 18.93
C GLY A 274 0.10 6.30 19.58
N CYS A 275 -0.41 5.10 19.33
CA CYS A 275 0.22 3.86 19.79
C CYS A 275 1.54 3.59 19.06
N GLU A 276 2.42 2.82 19.68
CA GLU A 276 3.62 2.30 19.02
C GLU A 276 3.23 1.12 18.12
N ILE A 277 3.63 1.16 16.84
CA ILE A 277 3.21 0.22 15.80
C ILE A 277 4.41 -0.56 15.27
N VAL A 278 4.24 -1.86 15.17
CA VAL A 278 5.15 -2.76 14.46
C VAL A 278 4.32 -3.65 13.52
N GLU A 279 4.78 -3.81 12.28
CA GLU A 279 4.24 -4.80 11.37
C GLU A 279 5.20 -5.96 11.24
N LEU A 280 4.71 -7.16 11.54
CA LEU A 280 5.43 -8.42 11.46
C LEU A 280 4.50 -9.50 10.93
N GLY A 281 4.83 -10.06 9.78
CA GLY A 281 4.04 -11.09 9.15
C GLY A 281 4.86 -11.95 8.18
N PRO A 282 4.18 -12.76 7.37
CA PRO A 282 4.82 -13.70 6.46
C PRO A 282 5.63 -12.99 5.35
N LYS A 283 6.16 -13.79 4.42
CA LYS A 283 6.95 -13.32 3.30
C LYS A 283 6.10 -12.46 2.37
N PHE A 284 6.60 -11.26 1.99
CA PHE A 284 5.82 -10.31 1.19
C PHE A 284 5.86 -10.61 -0.32
N GLU A 285 6.83 -11.38 -0.82
CA GLU A 285 6.94 -11.74 -2.24
C GLU A 285 5.85 -12.69 -2.73
N THR A 286 5.17 -13.36 -1.81
CA THR A 286 4.01 -14.22 -2.12
C THR A 286 2.73 -13.41 -2.29
N CYS A 287 2.80 -12.08 -2.14
CA CYS A 287 1.66 -11.20 -2.07
C CYS A 287 1.36 -10.52 -3.40
N LEU A 288 0.18 -10.78 -3.95
CA LEU A 288 -0.72 -9.90 -4.68
C LEU A 288 -0.41 -9.46 -6.12
N LEU A 289 0.80 -9.26 -6.59
CA LEU A 289 0.95 -8.44 -7.79
C LEU A 289 1.69 -9.09 -8.94
N TYR A 290 2.23 -10.26 -8.76
CA TYR A 290 2.91 -11.00 -9.83
C TYR A 290 2.02 -12.14 -10.31
N THR A 291 1.14 -11.79 -11.21
CA THR A 291 0.11 -12.64 -11.78
C THR A 291 0.62 -13.82 -12.61
N SER A 292 1.91 -13.97 -12.81
CA SER A 292 2.48 -15.18 -13.41
C SER A 292 2.65 -16.33 -12.41
N ASP A 293 2.47 -16.07 -11.11
CA ASP A 293 2.58 -17.05 -10.04
C ASP A 293 1.51 -16.84 -8.96
N ALA A 294 0.24 -16.83 -9.40
CA ALA A 294 -0.90 -16.83 -8.48
C ALA A 294 -0.91 -18.05 -7.54
N ALA A 295 -0.08 -19.06 -7.83
CA ALA A 295 0.13 -20.24 -7.00
C ALA A 295 1.03 -19.99 -5.77
N ASP A 296 1.71 -18.85 -5.68
CA ASP A 296 2.70 -18.59 -4.62
C ASP A 296 2.15 -17.88 -3.39
N ASP A 297 0.83 -17.72 -3.25
CA ASP A 297 0.21 -17.28 -2.00
C ASP A 297 0.20 -18.47 -1.01
N ARG A 298 1.40 -18.82 -0.50
CA ARG A 298 1.65 -19.97 0.36
C ARG A 298 2.15 -19.50 1.72
N LEU A 299 1.57 -20.06 2.76
CA LEU A 299 2.04 -19.91 4.14
C LEU A 299 2.71 -21.21 4.59
N SER A 300 4.00 -21.16 4.92
CA SER A 300 4.76 -22.27 5.50
C SER A 300 4.55 -22.43 7.00
#